data_ae4f1156f5dedfcb84c486f2dd757098
#
_entry.id   ae4f1156f5dedfcb84c486f2dd757098
#
_cell.length_a   1.000
_cell.length_b   1.000
_cell.length_c   1.000
_cell.angle_alpha   90.00
_cell.angle_beta   90.00
_cell.angle_gamma   90.00
#
_symmetry.space_group_name_H-M   'P 1'
#
loop_
_entity.id
_entity.type
_entity.pdbx_description
1 polymer ?
#
loop_
_entity_poly.entity_id
_entity_poly.type
_entity_poly.pdbx_seq_one_letter_code
_entity_poly.pdbx_strand_id
1 'polypeptide(L)'
;MSHHIIEATDLHYTYPDGTKGIRGISFRITHGESVAIVGANGAGKSTLLQHLNGYLMPTQGDLRIGDYPLTRKNVKAVRRTVGMVFQDPDDQLFMPTVFDDVAFGPLNLGLAPELVETYVMQALETVGVPHLRKRPPYKLSGGEKRSVAIASVLSMSPNILVMDEPTSDLDPKSRRRLIKLLDTFEHTKVLATHDLDMAVDVCERTIVICEGRVTADGPTLELLQDEALLEKSGLEKPLQMQNCPACGVQKNKPNENSNIIRAPRRGLQSG
;
A
#
# COMPACT_ATOMS: atom_id res chain seq x y z
N MET A 1 7.10 16.87 18.77
CA MET A 1 7.39 15.42 18.66
C MET A 1 7.30 15.07 17.20
N SER A 2 8.29 14.39 16.64
CA SER A 2 8.28 13.97 15.22
C SER A 2 7.21 12.90 15.05
N HIS A 3 6.18 13.17 14.23
CA HIS A 3 5.09 12.23 13.95
C HIS A 3 5.43 11.28 12.80
N HIS A 4 6.69 10.85 12.68
CA HIS A 4 7.05 9.84 11.69
C HIS A 4 6.47 8.50 12.11
N ILE A 5 5.75 7.85 11.19
CA ILE A 5 5.16 6.54 11.43
C ILE A 5 6.04 5.42 10.83
N ILE A 6 6.85 5.74 9.80
CA ILE A 6 7.88 4.85 9.24
C ILE A 6 9.17 5.65 9.12
N GLU A 7 10.26 5.12 9.65
CA GLU A 7 11.59 5.70 9.50
C GLU A 7 12.59 4.59 9.19
N ALA A 8 13.19 4.65 8.00
CA ALA A 8 14.29 3.80 7.56
C ALA A 8 15.58 4.62 7.52
N THR A 9 16.65 4.09 8.09
CA THR A 9 17.97 4.73 8.13
C THR A 9 19.03 3.74 7.67
N ASP A 10 19.64 4.03 6.52
CA ASP A 10 20.71 3.23 5.90
C ASP A 10 20.38 1.72 5.85
N LEU A 11 19.14 1.41 5.42
CA LEU A 11 18.60 0.06 5.42
C LEU A 11 19.27 -0.78 4.34
N HIS A 12 19.83 -1.93 4.71
CA HIS A 12 20.42 -2.90 3.82
C HIS A 12 19.80 -4.29 4.00
N TYR A 13 19.70 -5.01 2.90
CA TYR A 13 19.31 -6.40 2.95
C TYR A 13 20.01 -7.22 1.88
N THR A 14 20.62 -8.32 2.31
CA THR A 14 21.24 -9.31 1.43
C THR A 14 20.56 -10.65 1.66
N TYR A 15 20.05 -11.26 0.59
CA TYR A 15 19.43 -12.59 0.63
C TYR A 15 20.47 -13.66 0.96
N PRO A 16 20.04 -14.88 1.41
CA PRO A 16 20.98 -15.97 1.74
C PRO A 16 21.86 -16.43 0.58
N ASP A 17 21.42 -16.22 -0.66
CA ASP A 17 22.19 -16.52 -1.88
C ASP A 17 23.22 -15.44 -2.24
N GLY A 18 23.34 -14.39 -1.44
CA GLY A 18 24.23 -13.26 -1.66
C GLY A 18 23.66 -12.12 -2.49
N THR A 19 22.44 -12.26 -3.01
CA THR A 19 21.77 -11.19 -3.78
C THR A 19 21.45 -10.02 -2.88
N LYS A 20 21.86 -8.80 -3.28
CA LYS A 20 21.60 -7.56 -2.54
C LYS A 20 20.26 -6.99 -2.96
N GLY A 21 19.22 -7.18 -2.13
CA GLY A 21 17.86 -6.65 -2.37
C GLY A 21 17.73 -5.16 -2.03
N ILE A 22 18.37 -4.71 -0.93
CA ILE A 22 18.36 -3.30 -0.48
C ILE A 22 19.80 -2.86 -0.20
N ARG A 23 20.14 -1.63 -0.61
CA ARG A 23 21.51 -1.12 -0.61
C ARG A 23 21.64 0.29 -0.03
N GLY A 24 21.24 0.48 1.24
CA GLY A 24 21.32 1.76 1.95
C GLY A 24 20.14 2.68 1.64
N ILE A 25 18.91 2.20 1.86
CA ILE A 25 17.69 2.99 1.72
C ILE A 25 17.44 3.79 2.99
N SER A 26 17.20 5.09 2.83
CA SER A 26 16.78 5.97 3.91
C SER A 26 15.57 6.79 3.45
N PHE A 27 14.50 6.81 4.25
CA PHE A 27 13.32 7.65 4.05
C PHE A 27 12.52 7.76 5.34
N ARG A 28 11.58 8.71 5.36
CA ARG A 28 10.62 8.89 6.45
C ARG A 28 9.24 9.09 5.87
N ILE A 29 8.24 8.46 6.46
CA ILE A 29 6.83 8.64 6.11
C ILE A 29 6.10 9.10 7.36
N THR A 30 5.26 10.12 7.24
CA THR A 30 4.46 10.67 8.33
C THR A 30 3.06 10.07 8.35
N HIS A 31 2.33 10.30 9.43
CA HIS A 31 0.97 9.81 9.57
C HIS A 31 0.05 10.42 8.50
N GLY A 32 -0.74 9.57 7.84
CA GLY A 32 -1.71 9.97 6.83
C GLY A 32 -1.15 10.15 5.42
N GLU A 33 0.18 10.07 5.23
CA GLU A 33 0.76 10.13 3.88
C GLU A 33 0.34 8.94 3.01
N SER A 34 0.12 9.23 1.73
CA SER A 34 -0.05 8.23 0.67
C SER A 34 1.22 8.21 -0.20
N VAL A 35 1.98 7.14 -0.11
CA VAL A 35 3.30 7.03 -0.74
C VAL A 35 3.33 5.88 -1.74
N ALA A 36 3.69 6.18 -2.99
CA ALA A 36 4.01 5.17 -3.98
C ALA A 36 5.50 4.81 -3.92
N ILE A 37 5.81 3.53 -3.99
CA ILE A 37 7.16 3.02 -4.21
C ILE A 37 7.19 2.46 -5.62
N VAL A 38 7.92 3.13 -6.52
CA VAL A 38 7.96 2.76 -7.93
C VAL A 38 9.37 2.38 -8.36
N GLY A 39 9.49 1.59 -9.42
CA GLY A 39 10.76 1.11 -9.95
C GLY A 39 10.55 -0.11 -10.84
N ALA A 40 11.54 -0.46 -11.63
CA ALA A 40 11.52 -1.65 -12.49
C ALA A 40 11.34 -2.95 -11.69
N ASN A 41 11.01 -4.04 -12.38
CA ASN A 41 10.99 -5.36 -11.76
C ASN A 41 12.41 -5.71 -11.24
N GLY A 42 12.46 -6.25 -10.02
CA GLY A 42 13.74 -6.53 -9.35
C GLY A 42 14.43 -5.32 -8.70
N ALA A 43 13.83 -4.10 -8.75
CA ALA A 43 14.42 -2.91 -8.14
C ALA A 43 14.51 -2.96 -6.59
N GLY A 44 13.82 -3.91 -5.93
CA GLY A 44 13.80 -4.06 -4.48
C GLY A 44 12.51 -3.62 -3.80
N LYS A 45 11.44 -3.28 -4.56
CA LYS A 45 10.16 -2.82 -4.02
C LYS A 45 9.54 -3.79 -3.01
N SER A 46 9.24 -5.02 -3.44
CA SER A 46 8.66 -6.06 -2.57
C SER A 46 9.55 -6.39 -1.38
N THR A 47 10.88 -6.42 -1.60
CA THR A 47 11.85 -6.61 -0.52
C THR A 47 11.71 -5.51 0.54
N LEU A 48 11.58 -4.24 0.12
CA LEU A 48 11.39 -3.13 1.05
C LEU A 48 10.05 -3.27 1.80
N LEU A 49 8.95 -3.58 1.10
CA LEU A 49 7.64 -3.76 1.74
C LEU A 49 7.64 -4.89 2.77
N GLN A 50 8.33 -5.98 2.49
CA GLN A 50 8.48 -7.11 3.43
C GLN A 50 9.24 -6.74 4.72
N HIS A 51 10.09 -5.71 4.70
CA HIS A 51 10.67 -5.17 5.93
C HIS A 51 9.63 -4.36 6.73
N LEU A 52 8.72 -3.63 6.07
CA LEU A 52 7.74 -2.79 6.76
C LEU A 52 6.80 -3.60 7.67
N ASN A 53 6.51 -4.86 7.36
CA ASN A 53 5.71 -5.75 8.21
C ASN A 53 6.55 -6.75 9.03
N GLY A 54 7.89 -6.64 8.96
CA GLY A 54 8.80 -7.53 9.67
C GLY A 54 8.79 -8.98 9.18
N TYR A 55 8.45 -9.22 7.91
CA TYR A 55 8.66 -10.51 7.26
C TYR A 55 10.15 -10.75 7.03
N LEU A 56 10.85 -9.73 6.52
CA LEU A 56 12.30 -9.68 6.44
C LEU A 56 12.88 -8.78 7.55
N MET A 57 14.08 -9.15 8.03
CA MET A 57 14.85 -8.34 8.97
C MET A 57 16.04 -7.74 8.24
N PRO A 58 16.36 -6.45 8.44
CA PRO A 58 17.50 -5.82 7.80
C PRO A 58 18.80 -6.52 8.19
N THR A 59 19.75 -6.60 7.24
CA THR A 59 21.11 -7.07 7.52
C THR A 59 21.98 -5.98 8.13
N GLN A 60 21.69 -4.70 7.81
CA GLN A 60 22.34 -3.50 8.39
C GLN A 60 21.32 -2.33 8.35
N GLY A 61 21.60 -1.30 9.15
CA GLY A 61 20.73 -0.13 9.28
C GLY A 61 19.54 -0.38 10.17
N ASP A 62 18.67 0.62 10.28
CA ASP A 62 17.55 0.62 11.21
C ASP A 62 16.23 0.89 10.49
N LEU A 63 15.17 0.23 10.96
CA LEU A 63 13.80 0.50 10.57
C LEU A 63 12.93 0.64 11.84
N ARG A 64 12.17 1.72 11.91
CA ARG A 64 11.20 1.99 12.96
C ARG A 64 9.81 2.11 12.38
N ILE A 65 8.83 1.48 13.01
CA ILE A 65 7.40 1.54 12.67
C ILE A 65 6.64 2.08 13.89
N GLY A 66 6.13 3.30 13.79
CA GLY A 66 5.60 4.01 14.94
C GLY A 66 6.64 4.10 16.07
N ASP A 67 6.27 3.66 17.26
CA ASP A 67 7.18 3.65 18.42
C ASP A 67 8.12 2.44 18.48
N TYR A 68 7.99 1.49 17.55
CA TYR A 68 8.68 0.22 17.62
C TYR A 68 9.84 0.13 16.63
N PRO A 69 11.11 0.00 17.09
CA PRO A 69 12.19 -0.43 16.22
C PRO A 69 11.91 -1.87 15.74
N LEU A 70 12.17 -2.13 14.45
CA LEU A 70 11.99 -3.46 13.89
C LEU A 70 13.05 -4.42 14.44
N THR A 71 12.65 -5.26 15.34
CA THR A 71 13.45 -6.32 15.96
C THR A 71 12.63 -7.58 16.10
N ARG A 72 13.30 -8.74 16.31
CA ARG A 72 12.58 -10.00 16.59
C ARG A 72 11.67 -9.91 17.80
N LYS A 73 11.98 -9.06 18.79
CA LYS A 73 11.15 -8.85 19.97
C LYS A 73 9.89 -8.04 19.67
N ASN A 74 9.98 -7.06 18.79
CA ASN A 74 8.92 -6.10 18.50
C ASN A 74 8.07 -6.47 17.27
N VAL A 75 8.44 -7.54 16.52
CA VAL A 75 7.77 -7.89 15.25
C VAL A 75 6.26 -8.09 15.41
N LYS A 76 5.79 -8.60 16.54
CA LYS A 76 4.34 -8.74 16.81
C LYS A 76 3.63 -7.38 16.91
N ALA A 77 4.28 -6.38 17.54
CA ALA A 77 3.74 -5.03 17.65
C ALA A 77 3.74 -4.35 16.26
N VAL A 78 4.82 -4.50 15.49
CA VAL A 78 4.89 -4.01 14.11
C VAL A 78 3.75 -4.60 13.27
N ARG A 79 3.51 -5.91 13.30
CA ARG A 79 2.44 -6.59 12.54
C ARG A 79 1.01 -6.21 12.97
N ARG A 80 0.84 -5.68 14.19
CA ARG A 80 -0.45 -5.11 14.62
C ARG A 80 -0.69 -3.73 14.03
N THR A 81 0.38 -2.99 13.78
CA THR A 81 0.34 -1.62 13.23
C THR A 81 0.25 -1.63 11.70
N VAL A 82 0.94 -2.58 11.06
CA VAL A 82 1.05 -2.68 9.59
C VAL A 82 0.21 -3.82 9.06
N GLY A 83 -0.80 -3.50 8.27
CA GLY A 83 -1.52 -4.46 7.45
C GLY A 83 -0.86 -4.57 6.08
N MET A 84 -0.45 -5.76 5.68
CA MET A 84 0.19 -6.00 4.38
C MET A 84 -0.67 -6.88 3.49
N VAL A 85 -0.91 -6.41 2.27
CA VAL A 85 -1.53 -7.19 1.19
C VAL A 85 -0.43 -7.64 0.24
N PHE A 86 -0.28 -8.96 0.08
CA PHE A 86 0.75 -9.55 -0.79
C PHE A 86 0.37 -9.45 -2.27
N GLN A 87 1.37 -9.55 -3.14
CA GLN A 87 1.19 -9.50 -4.59
C GLN A 87 0.33 -10.67 -5.09
N ASP A 88 0.58 -11.90 -4.62
CA ASP A 88 -0.26 -13.06 -4.93
C ASP A 88 -1.27 -13.28 -3.78
N PRO A 89 -2.60 -13.20 -4.05
CA PRO A 89 -3.61 -13.51 -3.04
C PRO A 89 -3.54 -14.95 -2.50
N ASP A 90 -3.01 -15.89 -3.27
CA ASP A 90 -2.89 -17.30 -2.85
C ASP A 90 -1.81 -17.48 -1.76
N ASP A 91 -0.86 -16.56 -1.64
CA ASP A 91 0.09 -16.50 -0.52
C ASP A 91 -0.56 -16.01 0.78
N GLN A 92 -1.78 -15.47 0.71
CA GLN A 92 -2.46 -14.85 1.84
C GLN A 92 -3.72 -15.59 2.27
N LEU A 93 -4.44 -16.22 1.32
CA LEU A 93 -5.72 -16.91 1.55
C LEU A 93 -5.51 -18.42 1.67
N PHE A 94 -5.73 -18.96 2.87
CA PHE A 94 -5.43 -20.37 3.18
C PHE A 94 -6.50 -21.05 4.03
N MET A 95 -7.54 -20.36 4.44
CA MET A 95 -8.60 -20.88 5.30
C MET A 95 -9.72 -21.55 4.46
N PRO A 96 -10.56 -22.40 5.07
CA PRO A 96 -11.63 -23.12 4.36
C PRO A 96 -12.67 -22.20 3.71
N THR A 97 -12.95 -21.03 4.31
CA THR A 97 -13.92 -20.06 3.78
C THR A 97 -13.35 -18.65 3.79
N VAL A 98 -13.94 -17.79 2.94
CA VAL A 98 -13.64 -16.35 2.92
C VAL A 98 -13.85 -15.71 4.30
N PHE A 99 -14.90 -16.11 5.01
CA PHE A 99 -15.14 -15.59 6.35
C PHE A 99 -13.99 -15.93 7.28
N ASP A 100 -13.49 -17.16 7.26
CA ASP A 100 -12.41 -17.61 8.13
C ASP A 100 -11.09 -16.89 7.82
N ASP A 101 -10.78 -16.65 6.52
CA ASP A 101 -9.60 -15.88 6.12
C ASP A 101 -9.66 -14.43 6.64
N VAL A 102 -10.82 -13.79 6.50
CA VAL A 102 -10.99 -12.40 6.96
C VAL A 102 -11.05 -12.30 8.48
N ALA A 103 -11.55 -13.34 9.17
CA ALA A 103 -11.62 -13.43 10.62
C ALA A 103 -10.25 -13.74 11.26
N PHE A 104 -9.32 -14.33 10.50
CA PHE A 104 -8.04 -14.81 11.04
C PHE A 104 -7.25 -13.71 11.76
N GLY A 105 -7.16 -12.52 11.14
CA GLY A 105 -6.48 -11.37 11.73
C GLY A 105 -7.11 -10.91 13.06
N PRO A 106 -8.39 -10.52 13.07
CA PRO A 106 -9.13 -10.12 14.27
C PRO A 106 -9.07 -11.15 15.43
N LEU A 107 -9.19 -12.44 15.11
CA LEU A 107 -9.06 -13.52 16.12
C LEU A 107 -7.66 -13.55 16.73
N ASN A 108 -6.61 -13.42 15.92
CA ASN A 108 -5.22 -13.35 16.41
C ASN A 108 -4.91 -12.08 17.22
N LEU A 109 -5.68 -11.02 17.02
CA LEU A 109 -5.64 -9.82 17.86
C LEU A 109 -6.36 -10.00 19.19
N GLY A 110 -7.09 -11.11 19.38
CA GLY A 110 -7.81 -11.44 20.61
C GLY A 110 -9.16 -10.73 20.74
N LEU A 111 -9.77 -10.33 19.62
CA LEU A 111 -11.10 -9.72 19.63
C LEU A 111 -12.18 -10.75 20.03
N ALA A 112 -13.24 -10.27 20.70
CA ALA A 112 -14.39 -11.10 21.02
C ALA A 112 -15.12 -11.57 19.76
N PRO A 113 -15.69 -12.77 19.71
CA PRO A 113 -16.31 -13.35 18.51
C PRO A 113 -17.36 -12.44 17.86
N GLU A 114 -18.16 -11.72 18.66
CA GLU A 114 -19.21 -10.82 18.18
C GLU A 114 -18.61 -9.62 17.44
N LEU A 115 -17.47 -9.11 17.91
CA LEU A 115 -16.72 -8.05 17.24
C LEU A 115 -16.05 -8.56 15.95
N VAL A 116 -15.53 -9.79 15.98
CA VAL A 116 -14.92 -10.41 14.80
C VAL A 116 -15.92 -10.46 13.65
N GLU A 117 -17.15 -10.95 13.88
CA GLU A 117 -18.18 -11.00 12.84
C GLU A 117 -18.49 -9.60 12.28
N THR A 118 -18.57 -8.59 13.13
CA THR A 118 -18.80 -7.21 12.72
C THR A 118 -17.69 -6.70 11.83
N TYR A 119 -16.42 -6.83 12.23
CA TYR A 119 -15.27 -6.38 11.45
C TYR A 119 -15.12 -7.13 10.12
N VAL A 120 -15.38 -8.43 10.12
CA VAL A 120 -15.37 -9.26 8.90
C VAL A 120 -16.41 -8.75 7.91
N MET A 121 -17.65 -8.55 8.36
CA MET A 121 -18.72 -8.10 7.48
C MET A 121 -18.45 -6.69 6.94
N GLN A 122 -18.01 -5.76 7.77
CA GLN A 122 -17.63 -4.41 7.34
C GLN A 122 -16.50 -4.43 6.30
N ALA A 123 -15.46 -5.24 6.52
CA ALA A 123 -14.36 -5.37 5.57
C ALA A 123 -14.83 -5.94 4.23
N LEU A 124 -15.65 -7.01 4.23
CA LEU A 124 -16.20 -7.59 3.01
C LEU A 124 -17.15 -6.64 2.26
N GLU A 125 -17.94 -5.84 2.96
CA GLU A 125 -18.80 -4.80 2.38
C GLU A 125 -17.96 -3.69 1.75
N THR A 126 -16.91 -3.24 2.45
CA THR A 126 -15.99 -2.21 1.96
C THR A 126 -15.38 -2.59 0.61
N VAL A 127 -14.94 -3.82 0.45
CA VAL A 127 -14.39 -4.32 -0.83
C VAL A 127 -15.47 -4.83 -1.80
N GLY A 128 -16.75 -4.87 -1.38
CA GLY A 128 -17.92 -5.20 -2.21
C GLY A 128 -18.13 -6.68 -2.51
N VAL A 129 -17.69 -7.58 -1.61
CA VAL A 129 -17.83 -9.03 -1.77
C VAL A 129 -18.49 -9.76 -0.57
N PRO A 130 -19.47 -9.17 0.14
CA PRO A 130 -20.08 -9.82 1.31
C PRO A 130 -20.80 -11.14 0.97
N HIS A 131 -21.26 -11.28 -0.28
CA HIS A 131 -21.92 -12.48 -0.79
C HIS A 131 -20.98 -13.69 -0.91
N LEU A 132 -19.67 -13.48 -0.87
CA LEU A 132 -18.65 -14.55 -0.98
C LEU A 132 -18.29 -15.17 0.38
N ARG A 133 -18.78 -14.66 1.49
CA ARG A 133 -18.33 -15.02 2.86
C ARG A 133 -18.25 -16.53 3.14
N LYS A 134 -19.16 -17.32 2.55
CA LYS A 134 -19.23 -18.79 2.73
C LYS A 134 -18.49 -19.57 1.65
N ARG A 135 -17.94 -18.90 0.63
CA ARG A 135 -17.22 -19.58 -0.45
C ARG A 135 -15.80 -19.94 -0.02
N PRO A 136 -15.27 -21.06 -0.48
CA PRO A 136 -13.86 -21.37 -0.33
C PRO A 136 -13.02 -20.51 -1.28
N PRO A 137 -11.86 -19.98 -0.84
CA PRO A 137 -11.02 -19.08 -1.64
C PRO A 137 -10.58 -19.66 -2.99
N TYR A 138 -10.30 -20.97 -3.07
CA TYR A 138 -9.87 -21.62 -4.31
C TYR A 138 -10.94 -21.65 -5.42
N LYS A 139 -12.20 -21.29 -5.11
CA LYS A 139 -13.30 -21.15 -6.10
C LYS A 139 -13.56 -19.72 -6.54
N LEU A 140 -12.71 -18.79 -6.12
CA LEU A 140 -12.83 -17.37 -6.46
C LEU A 140 -12.04 -17.04 -7.72
N SER A 141 -12.52 -16.08 -8.50
CA SER A 141 -11.72 -15.43 -9.55
C SER A 141 -10.55 -14.64 -8.95
N GLY A 142 -9.51 -14.33 -9.76
CA GLY A 142 -8.36 -13.55 -9.30
C GLY A 142 -8.75 -12.22 -8.66
N GLY A 143 -9.68 -11.48 -9.27
CA GLY A 143 -10.19 -10.21 -8.73
C GLY A 143 -10.98 -10.37 -7.41
N GLU A 144 -11.77 -11.48 -7.28
CA GLU A 144 -12.46 -11.79 -6.02
C GLU A 144 -11.45 -12.17 -4.93
N LYS A 145 -10.44 -12.99 -5.24
CA LYS A 145 -9.35 -13.31 -4.31
C LYS A 145 -8.63 -12.06 -3.83
N ARG A 146 -8.29 -11.14 -4.74
CA ARG A 146 -7.65 -9.86 -4.41
C ARG A 146 -8.53 -9.04 -3.44
N SER A 147 -9.84 -8.94 -3.72
CA SER A 147 -10.76 -8.24 -2.84
C SER A 147 -10.81 -8.87 -1.44
N VAL A 148 -10.84 -10.20 -1.35
CA VAL A 148 -10.83 -10.91 -0.07
C VAL A 148 -9.51 -10.73 0.66
N ALA A 149 -8.37 -10.76 -0.04
CA ALA A 149 -7.06 -10.49 0.55
C ALA A 149 -6.97 -9.07 1.13
N ILE A 150 -7.55 -8.07 0.46
CA ILE A 150 -7.65 -6.71 1.02
C ILE A 150 -8.57 -6.70 2.24
N ALA A 151 -9.73 -7.38 2.19
CA ALA A 151 -10.65 -7.45 3.32
C ALA A 151 -10.02 -8.10 4.57
N SER A 152 -9.18 -9.15 4.40
CA SER A 152 -8.50 -9.81 5.53
C SER A 152 -7.51 -8.89 6.25
N VAL A 153 -7.00 -7.87 5.57
CA VAL A 153 -6.15 -6.83 6.16
C VAL A 153 -6.99 -5.72 6.78
N LEU A 154 -8.01 -5.24 6.08
CA LEU A 154 -8.88 -4.15 6.56
C LEU A 154 -9.64 -4.53 7.83
N SER A 155 -10.00 -5.81 8.00
CA SER A 155 -10.68 -6.33 9.20
C SER A 155 -9.88 -6.12 10.49
N MET A 156 -8.56 -5.92 10.39
CA MET A 156 -7.68 -5.61 11.52
C MET A 156 -7.58 -4.13 11.84
N SER A 157 -8.18 -3.25 11.02
CA SER A 157 -8.10 -1.77 11.13
C SER A 157 -6.65 -1.27 11.32
N PRO A 158 -5.73 -1.56 10.37
CA PRO A 158 -4.33 -1.21 10.52
C PRO A 158 -4.10 0.30 10.41
N ASN A 159 -3.11 0.82 11.16
CA ASN A 159 -2.69 2.23 11.07
C ASN A 159 -1.87 2.52 9.81
N ILE A 160 -1.26 1.49 9.23
CA ILE A 160 -0.47 1.56 8.00
C ILE A 160 -0.94 0.44 7.09
N LEU A 161 -1.36 0.80 5.88
CA LEU A 161 -1.71 -0.15 4.84
C LEU A 161 -0.56 -0.25 3.84
N VAL A 162 0.02 -1.43 3.72
CA VAL A 162 1.10 -1.73 2.75
C VAL A 162 0.54 -2.68 1.71
N MET A 163 0.70 -2.36 0.43
CA MET A 163 0.23 -3.19 -0.67
C MET A 163 1.32 -3.38 -1.72
N ASP A 164 1.52 -4.62 -2.14
CA ASP A 164 2.43 -4.96 -3.23
C ASP A 164 1.62 -5.26 -4.50
N GLU A 165 1.83 -4.44 -5.54
CA GLU A 165 1.17 -4.52 -6.85
C GLU A 165 -0.37 -4.68 -6.74
N PRO A 166 -1.09 -3.78 -6.05
CA PRO A 166 -2.48 -4.02 -5.70
C PRO A 166 -3.45 -4.04 -6.89
N THR A 167 -3.08 -3.50 -8.04
CA THR A 167 -3.90 -3.46 -9.26
C THR A 167 -3.63 -4.60 -10.23
N SER A 168 -2.61 -5.43 -9.99
CA SER A 168 -2.30 -6.58 -10.85
C SER A 168 -3.50 -7.52 -10.97
N ASP A 169 -3.76 -7.97 -12.20
CA ASP A 169 -4.83 -8.91 -12.55
C ASP A 169 -6.26 -8.44 -12.25
N LEU A 170 -6.46 -7.15 -11.94
CA LEU A 170 -7.79 -6.58 -11.76
C LEU A 170 -8.42 -6.14 -13.09
N ASP A 171 -9.69 -6.49 -13.27
CA ASP A 171 -10.51 -5.88 -14.32
C ASP A 171 -10.71 -4.36 -14.06
N PRO A 172 -11.06 -3.56 -15.09
CA PRO A 172 -11.18 -2.12 -14.95
C PRO A 172 -12.19 -1.65 -13.90
N LYS A 173 -13.22 -2.44 -13.61
CA LYS A 173 -14.23 -2.12 -12.59
C LYS A 173 -13.67 -2.35 -11.18
N SER A 174 -12.99 -3.47 -10.98
CA SER A 174 -12.32 -3.81 -9.72
C SER A 174 -11.18 -2.84 -9.41
N ARG A 175 -10.36 -2.48 -10.44
CA ARG A 175 -9.32 -1.45 -10.30
C ARG A 175 -9.91 -0.10 -9.82
N ARG A 176 -10.99 0.39 -10.45
CA ARG A 176 -11.65 1.63 -10.01
C ARG A 176 -12.21 1.56 -8.62
N ARG A 177 -12.75 0.40 -8.20
CA ARG A 177 -13.24 0.20 -6.83
C ARG A 177 -12.11 0.27 -5.83
N LEU A 178 -10.97 -0.37 -6.13
CA LEU A 178 -9.78 -0.31 -5.28
C LEU A 178 -9.24 1.12 -5.13
N ILE A 179 -9.11 1.87 -6.23
CA ILE A 179 -8.68 3.28 -6.19
C ILE A 179 -9.59 4.10 -5.28
N LYS A 180 -10.92 3.97 -5.41
CA LYS A 180 -11.89 4.67 -4.54
C LYS A 180 -11.74 4.27 -3.07
N LEU A 181 -11.52 2.99 -2.79
CA LEU A 181 -11.28 2.49 -1.44
C LEU A 181 -10.01 3.13 -0.86
N LEU A 182 -8.92 3.15 -1.63
CA LEU A 182 -7.66 3.74 -1.19
C LEU A 182 -7.78 5.26 -0.98
N ASP A 183 -8.56 5.94 -1.78
CA ASP A 183 -8.83 7.38 -1.62
C ASP A 183 -9.58 7.69 -0.32
N THR A 184 -10.49 6.81 0.10
CA THR A 184 -11.23 6.95 1.37
C THR A 184 -10.49 6.45 2.61
N PHE A 185 -9.36 5.77 2.44
CA PHE A 185 -8.58 5.26 3.57
C PHE A 185 -7.76 6.40 4.20
N GLU A 186 -8.12 6.82 5.41
CA GLU A 186 -7.59 8.02 6.07
C GLU A 186 -6.19 7.84 6.69
N HIS A 187 -5.74 6.59 6.87
CA HIS A 187 -4.44 6.29 7.47
C HIS A 187 -3.32 6.23 6.42
N THR A 188 -2.10 6.01 6.88
CA THR A 188 -0.91 5.92 6.02
C THR A 188 -1.01 4.75 5.03
N LYS A 189 -0.72 5.03 3.76
CA LYS A 189 -0.68 4.03 2.67
C LYS A 189 0.70 3.99 2.05
N VAL A 190 1.23 2.79 1.85
CA VAL A 190 2.49 2.56 1.12
C VAL A 190 2.22 1.51 0.04
N LEU A 191 2.27 1.93 -1.21
CA LEU A 191 1.89 1.11 -2.36
C LEU A 191 3.10 0.88 -3.24
N ALA A 192 3.59 -0.36 -3.36
CA ALA A 192 4.57 -0.68 -4.40
C ALA A 192 3.83 -1.00 -5.69
N THR A 193 4.19 -0.35 -6.78
CA THR A 193 3.53 -0.58 -8.06
C THR A 193 4.39 -0.18 -9.25
N HIS A 194 4.14 -0.83 -10.39
CA HIS A 194 4.56 -0.39 -11.73
C HIS A 194 3.41 0.30 -12.49
N ASP A 195 2.17 0.29 -11.95
CA ASP A 195 1.04 1.05 -12.48
C ASP A 195 1.16 2.52 -12.04
N LEU A 196 1.89 3.31 -12.83
CA LEU A 196 2.15 4.71 -12.53
C LEU A 196 0.89 5.58 -12.63
N ASP A 197 -0.11 5.18 -13.43
CA ASP A 197 -1.42 5.86 -13.45
C ASP A 197 -2.13 5.70 -12.11
N MET A 198 -2.07 4.52 -11.46
CA MET A 198 -2.59 4.34 -10.11
C MET A 198 -1.80 5.17 -9.08
N ALA A 199 -0.47 5.25 -9.21
CA ALA A 199 0.34 6.08 -8.31
C ALA A 199 -0.08 7.55 -8.38
N VAL A 200 -0.38 8.08 -9.57
CA VAL A 200 -0.92 9.44 -9.76
C VAL A 200 -2.31 9.61 -9.14
N ASP A 201 -3.17 8.58 -9.28
CA ASP A 201 -4.55 8.64 -8.79
C ASP A 201 -4.64 8.61 -7.25
N VAL A 202 -3.68 7.96 -6.56
CA VAL A 202 -3.81 7.61 -5.13
C VAL A 202 -2.74 8.24 -4.24
N CYS A 203 -1.53 8.49 -4.77
CA CYS A 203 -0.38 8.87 -3.95
C CYS A 203 0.07 10.30 -4.20
N GLU A 204 0.23 11.07 -3.13
CA GLU A 204 0.76 12.44 -3.19
C GLU A 204 2.29 12.47 -3.33
N ARG A 205 2.97 11.44 -2.84
CA ARG A 205 4.41 11.32 -2.82
C ARG A 205 4.86 9.99 -3.45
N THR A 206 5.96 10.05 -4.17
CA THR A 206 6.57 8.88 -4.83
C THR A 206 8.03 8.76 -4.42
N ILE A 207 8.44 7.54 -4.06
CA ILE A 207 9.81 7.14 -3.86
C ILE A 207 10.21 6.23 -5.03
N VAL A 208 11.20 6.65 -5.81
CA VAL A 208 11.70 5.88 -6.95
C VAL A 208 12.86 5.01 -6.48
N ILE A 209 12.76 3.69 -6.69
CA ILE A 209 13.80 2.72 -6.35
C ILE A 209 14.40 2.14 -7.62
N CYS A 210 15.75 2.17 -7.68
CA CYS A 210 16.52 1.53 -8.72
C CYS A 210 17.66 0.75 -8.07
N GLU A 211 17.83 -0.53 -8.45
CA GLU A 211 18.90 -1.42 -7.95
C GLU A 211 19.06 -1.44 -6.41
N GLY A 212 17.96 -1.44 -5.69
CA GLY A 212 17.93 -1.45 -4.22
C GLY A 212 18.32 -0.12 -3.56
N ARG A 213 18.29 1.01 -4.28
CA ARG A 213 18.57 2.36 -3.78
C ARG A 213 17.42 3.32 -4.09
N VAL A 214 17.21 4.30 -3.23
CA VAL A 214 16.33 5.44 -3.56
C VAL A 214 17.08 6.35 -4.54
N THR A 215 16.50 6.60 -5.70
CA THR A 215 17.02 7.51 -6.72
C THR A 215 16.34 8.86 -6.73
N ALA A 216 15.07 8.91 -6.31
CA ALA A 216 14.32 10.14 -6.13
C ALA A 216 13.24 9.93 -5.05
N ASP A 217 12.85 11.01 -4.38
CA ASP A 217 11.82 11.05 -3.35
C ASP A 217 11.16 12.45 -3.37
N GLY A 218 9.87 12.54 -3.67
CA GLY A 218 9.20 13.83 -3.80
C GLY A 218 7.75 13.70 -4.27
N PRO A 219 7.11 14.85 -4.65
CA PRO A 219 5.74 14.89 -5.13
C PRO A 219 5.54 14.00 -6.37
N THR A 220 4.49 13.18 -6.35
CA THR A 220 4.22 12.20 -7.41
C THR A 220 4.16 12.82 -8.80
N LEU A 221 3.42 13.93 -8.94
CA LEU A 221 3.24 14.58 -10.25
C LEU A 221 4.55 15.12 -10.81
N GLU A 222 5.44 15.64 -9.96
CA GLU A 222 6.72 16.19 -10.37
C GLU A 222 7.67 15.09 -10.84
N LEU A 223 7.81 14.02 -10.03
CA LEU A 223 8.72 12.92 -10.35
C LEU A 223 8.27 12.12 -11.57
N LEU A 224 6.96 11.91 -11.74
CA LEU A 224 6.44 11.14 -12.87
C LEU A 224 6.33 11.95 -14.19
N GLN A 225 6.66 13.25 -14.16
CA GLN A 225 6.87 14.07 -15.35
C GLN A 225 8.33 14.08 -15.83
N ASP A 226 9.28 13.74 -14.99
CA ASP A 226 10.72 13.70 -15.31
C ASP A 226 11.05 12.45 -16.14
N GLU A 227 11.04 12.61 -17.47
CA GLU A 227 11.33 11.52 -18.40
C GLU A 227 12.73 10.93 -18.23
N ALA A 228 13.74 11.77 -17.92
CA ALA A 228 15.11 11.30 -17.73
C ALA A 228 15.25 10.43 -16.46
N LEU A 229 14.56 10.80 -15.38
CA LEU A 229 14.48 10.00 -14.16
C LEU A 229 13.78 8.65 -14.41
N LEU A 230 12.65 8.67 -15.14
CA LEU A 230 11.87 7.48 -15.43
C LEU A 230 12.67 6.51 -16.31
N GLU A 231 13.27 6.98 -17.40
CA GLU A 231 14.10 6.17 -18.31
C GLU A 231 15.28 5.53 -17.55
N LYS A 232 16.00 6.32 -16.74
CA LYS A 232 17.10 5.81 -15.90
C LYS A 232 16.65 4.75 -14.90
N SER A 233 15.39 4.81 -14.45
CA SER A 233 14.80 3.88 -13.49
C SER A 233 14.08 2.70 -14.15
N GLY A 234 14.15 2.58 -15.49
CA GLY A 234 13.46 1.55 -16.26
C GLY A 234 11.95 1.67 -16.22
N LEU A 235 11.44 2.89 -16.16
CA LEU A 235 10.01 3.23 -16.13
C LEU A 235 9.64 4.09 -17.34
N GLU A 236 8.35 4.07 -17.69
CA GLU A 236 7.77 4.94 -18.70
C GLU A 236 6.79 5.91 -18.04
N LYS A 237 6.56 7.06 -18.69
CA LYS A 237 5.61 8.05 -18.23
C LYS A 237 4.19 7.48 -18.12
N PRO A 238 3.42 7.82 -17.05
CA PRO A 238 2.03 7.40 -16.91
C PRO A 238 1.21 7.68 -18.17
N LEU A 239 0.32 6.77 -18.56
CA LEU A 239 -0.50 6.92 -19.77
C LEU A 239 -1.34 8.21 -19.74
N GLN A 240 -1.87 8.57 -18.57
CA GLN A 240 -2.63 9.82 -18.39
C GLN A 240 -1.79 11.10 -18.56
N MET A 241 -0.45 11.00 -18.51
CA MET A 241 0.48 12.11 -18.72
C MET A 241 1.08 12.12 -20.13
N GLN A 242 0.84 11.08 -20.94
CA GLN A 242 1.28 11.01 -22.32
C GLN A 242 0.30 11.78 -23.22
N ASN A 243 0.83 12.39 -24.27
CA ASN A 243 -0.01 13.00 -25.31
C ASN A 243 -0.75 11.91 -26.08
N CYS A 244 -2.04 12.10 -26.30
CA CYS A 244 -2.81 11.16 -27.14
C CYS A 244 -2.42 11.34 -28.61
N PRO A 245 -1.78 10.35 -29.27
CA PRO A 245 -1.37 10.46 -30.68
C PRO A 245 -2.57 10.58 -31.63
N ALA A 246 -3.75 10.06 -31.22
CA ALA A 246 -4.93 9.99 -32.07
C ALA A 246 -5.80 11.28 -32.01
N CYS A 247 -5.79 12.01 -30.91
CA CYS A 247 -6.66 13.18 -30.73
C CYS A 247 -5.92 14.50 -30.49
N GLY A 248 -4.58 14.49 -30.34
CA GLY A 248 -3.77 15.70 -30.11
C GLY A 248 -4.12 16.49 -28.85
N VAL A 249 -5.01 15.96 -28.01
CA VAL A 249 -5.44 16.64 -26.79
C VAL A 249 -4.48 16.27 -25.66
N GLN A 250 -3.74 17.26 -25.16
CA GLN A 250 -3.06 17.15 -23.88
C GLN A 250 -4.12 16.97 -22.79
N LYS A 251 -4.22 15.79 -22.17
CA LYS A 251 -5.01 15.61 -20.94
C LYS A 251 -4.26 16.21 -19.76
N ASN A 252 -3.96 17.50 -19.81
CA ASN A 252 -3.35 18.19 -18.70
C ASN A 252 -3.90 19.60 -18.58
N LYS A 253 -4.97 19.74 -17.78
CA LYS A 253 -5.10 20.82 -16.79
C LYS A 253 -5.76 20.19 -15.57
N PRO A 254 -5.17 20.26 -14.38
CA PRO A 254 -5.94 20.08 -13.15
C PRO A 254 -7.08 21.09 -13.22
N ASN A 255 -8.27 20.62 -12.93
CA ASN A 255 -9.50 21.42 -12.98
C ASN A 255 -9.38 22.54 -11.93
N GLU A 256 -8.98 23.75 -12.33
CA GLU A 256 -8.85 24.93 -11.46
C GLU A 256 -10.18 25.38 -10.85
N ASN A 257 -11.27 24.64 -11.06
CA ASN A 257 -12.61 24.97 -10.61
C ASN A 257 -13.15 24.07 -9.50
N SER A 258 -12.33 23.36 -8.74
CA SER A 258 -12.78 22.79 -7.47
C SER A 258 -12.50 23.74 -6.29
N ASN A 259 -13.04 24.96 -6.37
CA ASN A 259 -13.31 25.78 -5.18
C ASN A 259 -14.43 25.11 -4.35
N ILE A 260 -14.14 23.96 -3.77
CA ILE A 260 -14.93 23.44 -2.66
C ILE A 260 -14.46 24.21 -1.44
N ILE A 261 -15.23 25.25 -1.12
CA ILE A 261 -15.20 25.99 0.14
C ILE A 261 -15.17 24.99 1.28
N ARG A 262 -14.01 24.78 1.88
CA ARG A 262 -13.91 24.06 3.17
C ARG A 262 -14.60 24.93 4.21
N ALA A 263 -15.77 24.50 4.69
CA ALA A 263 -16.45 25.11 5.82
C ALA A 263 -15.54 25.09 7.05
N PRO A 264 -15.45 26.19 7.83
CA PRO A 264 -14.61 26.23 9.03
C PRO A 264 -15.14 25.24 10.07
N ARG A 265 -14.27 24.43 10.63
CA ARG A 265 -14.56 23.55 11.78
C ARG A 265 -15.05 24.43 12.93
N ARG A 266 -16.32 24.28 13.33
CA ARG A 266 -16.82 24.85 14.59
C ARG A 266 -16.11 24.13 15.75
N GLY A 267 -15.32 24.89 16.49
CA GLY A 267 -14.78 24.45 17.76
C GLY A 267 -15.91 24.15 18.73
N LEU A 268 -15.94 22.95 19.28
CA LEU A 268 -16.69 22.62 20.48
C LEU A 268 -15.95 23.26 21.66
N GLN A 269 -16.51 24.39 22.12
CA GLN A 269 -16.19 24.92 23.46
C GLN A 269 -16.96 24.10 24.47
N SER A 270 -16.20 23.59 25.43
CA SER A 270 -16.66 23.00 26.68
C SER A 270 -17.47 24.02 27.50
N GLY A 271 -18.64 23.62 27.93
CA GLY A 271 -19.44 24.15 28.99
C GLY A 271 -20.05 22.99 29.75
#